data_ce74c8ac1732382c20b546ed03bb6dd4
#
_entry.id   ce74c8ac1732382c20b546ed03bb6dd4
#
_cell.length_a   1.000
_cell.length_b   1.000
_cell.length_c   1.000
_cell.angle_alpha   90.00
_cell.angle_beta   90.00
_cell.angle_gamma   90.00
#
_symmetry.space_group_name_H-M   'P 1'
#
loop_
_entity.id
_entity.type
_entity.pdbx_description
1 polymer ?
#
loop_
_entity_poly.entity_id
_entity_poly.type
_entity_poly.pdbx_seq_one_letter_code
_entity_poly.pdbx_strand_id
1 'polypeptide(L)'
;MKLKICGMKYPENILEVSELLPDYMGFIFWEKSSRFFDGTMPDLPKSIQKVGVFVDATLDEIILKIKKYNLNLIQLHGKESVSFCLDLKTEIKNLKQNQIEIIKVFSILDDFDFSILNDYETVCNYFLFDTKGKLPGGNGTVFDWNVLKKYPSKKPFFLSGGIGIEEIASVKQLLKTNLPIHTIDINSKFEIEPGLKNMQLLKDFKINIK
;
A
#
# COMPACT_ATOMS: atom_id res chain seq x y z
N MET A 1 13.41 -8.01 0.71
CA MET A 1 12.15 -7.40 1.19
C MET A 1 12.03 -6.01 0.60
N LYS A 2 10.86 -5.65 0.10
CA LYS A 2 10.58 -4.32 -0.46
C LYS A 2 9.91 -3.41 0.57
N LEU A 3 10.05 -2.09 0.37
CA LEU A 3 9.48 -1.06 1.23
C LEU A 3 8.56 -0.15 0.43
N LYS A 4 7.33 0.06 0.93
CA LYS A 4 6.41 1.08 0.43
C LYS A 4 6.23 2.17 1.50
N ILE A 5 6.34 3.43 1.09
CA ILE A 5 6.02 4.60 1.91
C ILE A 5 4.75 5.23 1.34
N CYS A 6 3.65 5.14 2.08
CA CYS A 6 2.32 5.54 1.61
C CYS A 6 1.90 6.90 2.16
N GLY A 7 0.93 7.55 1.50
CA GLY A 7 0.35 8.81 1.96
C GLY A 7 1.24 10.03 1.73
N MET A 8 2.01 10.01 0.66
CA MET A 8 2.83 11.14 0.23
C MET A 8 1.96 12.29 -0.27
N LYS A 9 2.23 13.53 0.16
CA LYS A 9 1.39 14.67 -0.16
C LYS A 9 2.18 15.92 -0.61
N TYR A 10 3.21 16.30 0.12
CA TYR A 10 3.94 17.56 -0.10
C TYR A 10 5.12 17.35 -1.05
N PRO A 11 5.26 18.15 -2.15
CA PRO A 11 6.29 17.93 -3.17
C PRO A 11 7.72 17.90 -2.63
N GLU A 12 8.06 18.80 -1.71
CA GLU A 12 9.40 18.85 -1.11
C GLU A 12 9.69 17.59 -0.31
N ASN A 13 8.71 17.13 0.48
CA ASN A 13 8.85 15.91 1.28
C ASN A 13 8.85 14.65 0.40
N ILE A 14 8.13 14.65 -0.73
CA ILE A 14 8.21 13.57 -1.72
C ILE A 14 9.65 13.43 -2.24
N LEU A 15 10.31 14.56 -2.58
CA LEU A 15 11.71 14.54 -3.02
C LEU A 15 12.65 14.03 -1.93
N GLU A 16 12.54 14.54 -0.69
CA GLU A 16 13.35 14.08 0.43
C GLU A 16 13.20 12.58 0.67
N VAL A 17 11.95 12.07 0.69
CA VAL A 17 11.67 10.64 0.88
C VAL A 17 12.21 9.82 -0.30
N SER A 18 12.22 10.37 -1.51
CA SER A 18 12.75 9.68 -2.69
C SER A 18 14.26 9.40 -2.60
N GLU A 19 15.02 10.22 -1.84
CA GLU A 19 16.44 9.99 -1.57
C GLU A 19 16.68 8.69 -0.79
N LEU A 20 15.69 8.23 -0.04
CA LEU A 20 15.77 6.93 0.64
C LEU A 20 15.61 5.75 -0.31
N LEU A 21 15.27 5.99 -1.58
CA LEU A 21 15.03 4.97 -2.59
C LEU A 21 14.12 3.83 -2.06
N PRO A 22 12.90 4.14 -1.60
CA PRO A 22 11.92 3.10 -1.34
C PRO A 22 11.54 2.40 -2.66
N ASP A 23 11.10 1.15 -2.60
CA ASP A 23 10.64 0.44 -3.81
C ASP A 23 9.34 1.04 -4.34
N TYR A 24 8.48 1.53 -3.43
CA TYR A 24 7.18 2.10 -3.78
C TYR A 24 6.91 3.38 -2.99
N MET A 25 6.25 4.35 -3.66
CA MET A 25 5.67 5.53 -3.03
C MET A 25 4.17 5.57 -3.32
N GLY A 26 3.35 5.72 -2.27
CA GLY A 26 1.89 5.71 -2.36
C GLY A 26 1.29 7.11 -2.29
N PHE A 27 0.38 7.40 -3.24
CA PHE A 27 -0.33 8.67 -3.37
C PHE A 27 -1.83 8.40 -3.27
N ILE A 28 -2.51 9.04 -2.30
CA ILE A 28 -3.92 8.77 -2.01
C ILE A 28 -4.81 9.71 -2.82
N PHE A 29 -5.63 9.15 -3.71
CA PHE A 29 -6.58 9.88 -4.56
C PHE A 29 -8.02 9.81 -4.04
N TRP A 30 -8.20 9.82 -2.73
CA TRP A 30 -9.48 9.87 -2.06
C TRP A 30 -9.63 11.21 -1.32
N GLU A 31 -10.54 12.07 -1.79
CA GLU A 31 -10.68 13.46 -1.32
C GLU A 31 -10.97 13.59 0.18
N LYS A 32 -11.64 12.58 0.77
CA LYS A 32 -11.93 12.58 2.21
C LYS A 32 -10.72 12.26 3.08
N SER A 33 -9.60 11.88 2.49
CA SER A 33 -8.37 11.59 3.23
C SER A 33 -7.64 12.89 3.57
N SER A 34 -7.17 13.02 4.81
CA SER A 34 -6.24 14.10 5.21
C SER A 34 -4.92 14.07 4.41
N ARG A 35 -4.62 12.94 3.78
CA ARG A 35 -3.44 12.70 2.92
C ARG A 35 -3.78 12.74 1.43
N PHE A 36 -4.92 13.33 1.07
CA PHE A 36 -5.32 13.47 -0.33
C PHE A 36 -4.24 14.17 -1.14
N PHE A 37 -3.87 13.57 -2.28
CA PHE A 37 -2.89 14.09 -3.21
C PHE A 37 -3.57 14.61 -4.48
N ASP A 38 -3.47 15.91 -4.70
CA ASP A 38 -3.98 16.62 -5.89
C ASP A 38 -2.92 17.52 -6.55
N GLY A 39 -1.71 17.53 -5.97
CA GLY A 39 -0.61 18.37 -6.38
C GLY A 39 0.09 17.94 -7.66
N THR A 40 1.18 18.65 -7.96
CA THR A 40 2.15 18.27 -9.00
C THR A 40 3.10 17.24 -8.42
N MET A 41 3.22 16.09 -9.10
CA MET A 41 4.16 15.06 -8.70
C MET A 41 5.56 15.42 -9.23
N PRO A 42 6.56 15.53 -8.36
CA PRO A 42 7.92 15.75 -8.82
C PRO A 42 8.48 14.55 -9.58
N ASP A 43 9.54 14.76 -10.34
CA ASP A 43 10.26 13.67 -10.99
C ASP A 43 10.92 12.78 -9.94
N LEU A 44 10.62 11.50 -9.99
CA LEU A 44 11.15 10.50 -9.08
C LEU A 44 12.17 9.59 -9.78
N PRO A 45 13.15 9.06 -9.05
CA PRO A 45 14.03 8.01 -9.56
C PRO A 45 13.23 6.87 -10.19
N LYS A 46 13.65 6.39 -11.36
CA LYS A 46 12.96 5.30 -12.11
C LYS A 46 12.85 3.99 -11.32
N SER A 47 13.68 3.81 -10.30
CA SER A 47 13.62 2.65 -9.39
C SER A 47 12.41 2.69 -8.46
N ILE A 48 11.81 3.85 -8.24
CA ILE A 48 10.66 4.02 -7.35
C ILE A 48 9.37 3.85 -8.14
N GLN A 49 8.56 2.87 -7.77
CA GLN A 49 7.27 2.64 -8.40
C GLN A 49 6.17 3.45 -7.71
N LYS A 50 5.37 4.15 -8.51
CA LYS A 50 4.28 5.03 -8.04
C LYS A 50 3.00 4.23 -7.88
N VAL A 51 2.45 4.22 -6.67
CA VAL A 51 1.20 3.51 -6.33
C VAL A 51 0.08 4.53 -6.13
N GLY A 52 -0.95 4.50 -6.96
CA GLY A 52 -2.18 5.26 -6.74
C GLY A 52 -3.12 4.49 -5.80
N VAL A 53 -3.56 5.13 -4.72
CA VAL A 53 -4.50 4.55 -3.76
C VAL A 53 -5.88 5.14 -3.96
N PHE A 54 -6.87 4.29 -4.20
CA PHE A 54 -8.25 4.64 -4.51
C PHE A 54 -9.22 3.97 -3.54
N VAL A 55 -10.34 4.62 -3.27
CA VAL A 55 -11.42 4.11 -2.43
C VAL A 55 -12.73 4.32 -3.18
N ASP A 56 -13.31 3.24 -3.67
CA ASP A 56 -14.59 3.22 -4.42
C ASP A 56 -14.64 4.24 -5.59
N ALA A 57 -13.51 4.48 -6.24
CA ALA A 57 -13.41 5.37 -7.40
C ALA A 57 -13.94 4.69 -8.67
N THR A 58 -14.38 5.49 -9.65
CA THR A 58 -14.80 4.98 -10.95
C THR A 58 -13.59 4.54 -11.80
N LEU A 59 -13.83 3.70 -12.81
CA LEU A 59 -12.79 3.29 -13.77
C LEU A 59 -12.17 4.50 -14.47
N ASP A 60 -12.99 5.46 -14.91
CA ASP A 60 -12.53 6.66 -15.61
C ASP A 60 -11.60 7.51 -14.73
N GLU A 61 -11.95 7.69 -13.45
CA GLU A 61 -11.11 8.41 -12.49
C GLU A 61 -9.75 7.72 -12.31
N ILE A 62 -9.74 6.40 -12.17
CA ILE A 62 -8.49 5.64 -12.03
C ILE A 62 -7.63 5.78 -13.29
N ILE A 63 -8.24 5.59 -14.49
CA ILE A 63 -7.55 5.70 -15.77
C ILE A 63 -6.99 7.11 -15.99
N LEU A 64 -7.74 8.15 -15.61
CA LEU A 64 -7.27 9.53 -15.68
C LEU A 64 -6.02 9.75 -14.81
N LYS A 65 -6.03 9.24 -13.56
CA LYS A 65 -4.90 9.37 -12.64
C LYS A 65 -3.70 8.53 -13.09
N ILE A 66 -3.90 7.35 -13.66
CA ILE A 66 -2.84 6.55 -14.28
C ILE A 66 -2.09 7.37 -15.33
N LYS A 67 -2.84 7.96 -16.27
CA LYS A 67 -2.25 8.77 -17.36
C LYS A 67 -1.57 10.02 -16.82
N LYS A 68 -2.25 10.77 -15.91
CA LYS A 68 -1.74 12.04 -15.38
C LYS A 68 -0.44 11.87 -14.62
N TYR A 69 -0.33 10.83 -13.80
CA TYR A 69 0.80 10.66 -12.86
C TYR A 69 1.75 9.53 -13.27
N ASN A 70 1.48 8.85 -14.38
CA ASN A 70 2.24 7.69 -14.85
C ASN A 70 2.41 6.65 -13.73
N LEU A 71 1.28 6.18 -13.18
CA LEU A 71 1.25 5.21 -12.08
C LEU A 71 1.70 3.83 -12.55
N ASN A 72 2.39 3.12 -11.67
CA ASN A 72 2.86 1.75 -11.91
C ASN A 72 1.94 0.71 -11.27
N LEU A 73 1.32 1.05 -10.11
CA LEU A 73 0.40 0.16 -9.41
C LEU A 73 -0.86 0.92 -8.99
N ILE A 74 -1.97 0.19 -8.95
CA ILE A 74 -3.26 0.67 -8.48
C ILE A 74 -3.64 -0.11 -7.23
N GLN A 75 -3.78 0.59 -6.11
CA GLN A 75 -4.23 0.03 -4.85
C GLN A 75 -5.71 0.35 -4.63
N LEU A 76 -6.55 -0.66 -4.65
CA LEU A 76 -7.98 -0.61 -4.43
C LEU A 76 -8.26 -0.83 -2.93
N HIS A 77 -8.61 0.24 -2.23
CA HIS A 77 -8.75 0.26 -0.77
C HIS A 77 -10.20 0.42 -0.30
N GLY A 78 -11.15 0.33 -1.21
CA GLY A 78 -12.58 0.38 -0.94
C GLY A 78 -13.24 -1.00 -1.03
N LYS A 79 -14.52 -1.00 -1.45
CA LYS A 79 -15.34 -2.21 -1.60
C LYS A 79 -15.40 -2.70 -3.05
N GLU A 80 -14.35 -2.44 -3.83
CA GLU A 80 -14.31 -2.80 -5.24
C GLU A 80 -14.51 -4.31 -5.41
N SER A 81 -15.50 -4.67 -6.25
CA SER A 81 -15.86 -6.06 -6.51
C SER A 81 -14.84 -6.77 -7.43
N VAL A 82 -14.95 -8.08 -7.51
CA VAL A 82 -14.17 -8.90 -8.47
C VAL A 82 -14.42 -8.46 -9.91
N SER A 83 -15.68 -8.18 -10.27
CA SER A 83 -16.02 -7.67 -11.61
C SER A 83 -15.35 -6.32 -11.88
N PHE A 84 -15.37 -5.40 -10.92
CA PHE A 84 -14.67 -4.13 -11.06
C PHE A 84 -13.16 -4.31 -11.29
N CYS A 85 -12.53 -5.22 -10.55
CA CYS A 85 -11.10 -5.53 -10.74
C CYS A 85 -10.82 -6.10 -12.14
N LEU A 86 -11.73 -6.92 -12.68
CA LEU A 86 -11.61 -7.49 -14.02
C LEU A 86 -11.77 -6.42 -15.10
N ASP A 87 -12.75 -5.52 -14.95
CA ASP A 87 -12.97 -4.40 -15.85
C ASP A 87 -11.77 -3.46 -15.85
N LEU A 88 -11.26 -3.10 -14.67
CA LEU A 88 -10.05 -2.29 -14.54
C LEU A 88 -8.85 -2.95 -15.22
N LYS A 89 -8.66 -4.25 -15.03
CA LYS A 89 -7.58 -5.01 -15.68
C LYS A 89 -7.68 -4.98 -17.20
N THR A 90 -8.90 -4.97 -17.73
CA THR A 90 -9.17 -4.86 -19.16
C THR A 90 -8.84 -3.46 -19.68
N GLU A 91 -9.29 -2.42 -18.98
CA GLU A 91 -8.99 -1.03 -19.32
C GLU A 91 -7.48 -0.73 -19.29
N ILE A 92 -6.76 -1.23 -18.27
CA ILE A 92 -5.30 -1.10 -18.16
C ILE A 92 -4.61 -1.71 -19.39
N LYS A 93 -5.04 -2.89 -19.85
CA LYS A 93 -4.47 -3.52 -21.07
C LYS A 93 -4.66 -2.65 -22.30
N ASN A 94 -5.80 -1.96 -22.41
CA ASN A 94 -6.11 -1.08 -23.52
C ASN A 94 -5.20 0.15 -23.59
N LEU A 95 -4.60 0.56 -22.45
CA LEU A 95 -3.70 1.72 -22.40
C LEU A 95 -2.39 1.53 -23.18
N LYS A 96 -2.01 0.30 -23.53
CA LYS A 96 -0.72 -0.04 -24.18
C LYS A 96 0.50 0.54 -23.46
N GLN A 97 0.37 0.86 -22.17
CA GLN A 97 1.44 1.32 -21.31
C GLN A 97 2.17 0.13 -20.66
N ASN A 98 3.28 0.43 -19.97
CA ASN A 98 3.98 -0.57 -19.16
C ASN A 98 2.99 -1.29 -18.24
N GLN A 99 3.27 -2.54 -17.96
CA GLN A 99 2.43 -3.41 -17.16
C GLN A 99 2.09 -2.74 -15.81
N ILE A 100 0.82 -2.32 -15.65
CA ILE A 100 0.29 -1.75 -14.41
C ILE A 100 -0.27 -2.89 -13.59
N GLU A 101 0.10 -2.94 -12.31
CA GLU A 101 -0.30 -4.00 -11.39
C GLU A 101 -1.41 -3.54 -10.46
N ILE A 102 -2.27 -4.48 -10.03
CA ILE A 102 -3.40 -4.23 -9.14
C ILE A 102 -3.12 -4.84 -7.78
N ILE A 103 -3.26 -4.03 -6.73
CA ILE A 103 -3.23 -4.42 -5.32
C ILE A 103 -4.66 -4.31 -4.78
N LYS A 104 -5.24 -5.40 -4.26
CA LYS A 104 -6.52 -5.34 -3.54
C LYS A 104 -6.29 -5.38 -2.04
N VAL A 105 -6.86 -4.40 -1.34
CA VAL A 105 -6.74 -4.28 0.12
C VAL A 105 -7.84 -5.06 0.81
N PHE A 106 -7.46 -5.78 1.85
CA PHE A 106 -8.35 -6.45 2.78
C PHE A 106 -8.02 -5.98 4.20
N SER A 107 -9.03 -5.50 4.90
CA SER A 107 -8.90 -5.17 6.33
C SER A 107 -9.00 -6.45 7.14
N ILE A 108 -7.93 -6.79 7.85
CA ILE A 108 -7.86 -7.97 8.69
C ILE A 108 -8.12 -7.59 10.14
N LEU A 109 -8.97 -8.37 10.79
CA LEU A 109 -9.18 -8.41 12.24
C LEU A 109 -8.74 -9.79 12.76
N ASP A 110 -8.83 -10.00 14.07
CA ASP A 110 -8.39 -11.22 14.75
C ASP A 110 -9.02 -12.51 14.19
N ASP A 111 -10.18 -12.40 13.54
CA ASP A 111 -10.87 -13.50 12.85
C ASP A 111 -11.22 -13.06 11.42
N PHE A 112 -10.38 -13.49 10.47
CA PHE A 112 -10.53 -13.15 9.05
C PHE A 112 -10.77 -14.42 8.22
N ASP A 113 -11.86 -14.40 7.45
CA ASP A 113 -12.16 -15.48 6.52
C ASP A 113 -11.34 -15.32 5.23
N PHE A 114 -10.28 -16.09 5.11
CA PHE A 114 -9.40 -16.07 3.93
C PHE A 114 -10.07 -16.65 2.67
N SER A 115 -11.23 -17.30 2.76
CA SER A 115 -11.91 -17.83 1.58
C SER A 115 -12.35 -16.76 0.60
N ILE A 116 -12.61 -15.53 1.09
CA ILE A 116 -12.96 -14.37 0.25
C ILE A 116 -11.87 -13.98 -0.75
N LEU A 117 -10.62 -14.38 -0.50
CA LEU A 117 -9.49 -14.07 -1.39
C LEU A 117 -9.54 -14.88 -2.68
N ASN A 118 -10.17 -16.06 -2.67
CA ASN A 118 -10.20 -16.97 -3.82
C ASN A 118 -10.73 -16.28 -5.09
N ASP A 119 -11.77 -15.45 -4.93
CA ASP A 119 -12.39 -14.76 -6.06
C ASP A 119 -11.48 -13.67 -6.66
N TYR A 120 -10.55 -13.13 -5.86
CA TYR A 120 -9.60 -12.10 -6.27
C TYR A 120 -8.26 -12.65 -6.77
N GLU A 121 -8.00 -13.95 -6.64
CA GLU A 121 -6.71 -14.57 -7.00
C GLU A 121 -6.28 -14.30 -8.44
N THR A 122 -7.21 -14.30 -9.39
CA THR A 122 -6.91 -14.17 -10.82
C THR A 122 -6.97 -12.72 -11.33
N VAL A 123 -7.61 -11.83 -10.58
CA VAL A 123 -7.89 -10.46 -11.03
C VAL A 123 -6.94 -9.42 -10.44
N CYS A 124 -6.23 -9.74 -9.36
CA CYS A 124 -5.22 -8.86 -8.74
C CYS A 124 -3.82 -9.48 -8.79
N ASN A 125 -2.79 -8.63 -8.80
CA ASN A 125 -1.39 -9.06 -8.76
C ASN A 125 -0.94 -9.34 -7.33
N TYR A 126 -1.38 -8.48 -6.39
CA TYR A 126 -1.05 -8.56 -4.99
C TYR A 126 -2.30 -8.38 -4.12
N PHE A 127 -2.25 -8.95 -2.93
CA PHE A 127 -3.10 -8.51 -1.83
C PHE A 127 -2.36 -7.49 -0.96
N LEU A 128 -3.10 -6.69 -0.22
CA LEU A 128 -2.56 -5.90 0.87
C LEU A 128 -3.42 -6.18 2.09
N PHE A 129 -2.78 -6.60 3.16
CA PHE A 129 -3.45 -6.79 4.44
C PHE A 129 -3.21 -5.57 5.32
N ASP A 130 -4.28 -4.79 5.52
CA ASP A 130 -4.30 -3.64 6.40
C ASP A 130 -4.90 -4.03 7.74
N THR A 131 -4.08 -4.04 8.75
CA THR A 131 -4.47 -4.44 10.09
C THR A 131 -5.10 -3.24 10.81
N LYS A 132 -6.42 -3.19 10.88
CA LYS A 132 -7.14 -2.16 11.64
C LYS A 132 -7.22 -2.54 13.11
N GLY A 133 -6.77 -1.65 14.00
CA GLY A 133 -7.14 -1.73 15.41
C GLY A 133 -8.68 -1.66 15.60
N LYS A 134 -9.20 -2.13 16.73
CA LYS A 134 -10.65 -2.25 17.04
C LYS A 134 -11.47 -0.95 16.91
N LEU A 135 -10.83 0.21 16.72
CA LEU A 135 -11.49 1.50 16.52
C LEU A 135 -10.88 2.24 15.32
N PRO A 136 -11.68 2.97 14.53
CA PRO A 136 -11.17 3.85 13.48
C PRO A 136 -10.41 5.01 14.11
N GLY A 137 -9.07 4.98 13.99
CA GLY A 137 -8.18 6.04 14.48
C GLY A 137 -7.37 5.64 15.71
N GLY A 138 -6.10 5.31 15.51
CA GLY A 138 -5.01 5.60 16.43
C GLY A 138 -4.97 4.96 17.82
N ASN A 139 -5.51 3.80 18.05
CA ASN A 139 -5.53 3.21 19.41
C ASN A 139 -4.38 2.26 19.73
N GLY A 140 -3.18 2.45 19.22
CA GLY A 140 -1.96 1.84 19.77
C GLY A 140 -1.93 0.31 19.99
N THR A 141 -3.02 -0.41 19.70
CA THR A 141 -3.06 -1.86 19.84
C THR A 141 -2.43 -2.50 18.61
N VAL A 142 -1.29 -3.10 18.83
CA VAL A 142 -0.61 -3.95 17.85
C VAL A 142 -1.57 -5.08 17.48
N PHE A 143 -1.87 -5.19 16.19
CA PHE A 143 -2.61 -6.30 15.63
C PHE A 143 -1.80 -7.60 15.83
N ASP A 144 -2.48 -8.68 16.18
CA ASP A 144 -1.84 -10.00 16.24
C ASP A 144 -1.66 -10.57 14.82
N TRP A 145 -0.48 -10.37 14.22
CA TRP A 145 -0.14 -10.91 12.90
C TRP A 145 -0.15 -12.45 12.85
N ASN A 146 -0.41 -13.14 13.96
CA ASN A 146 -0.55 -14.59 13.95
C ASN A 146 -1.73 -15.07 13.08
N VAL A 147 -2.75 -14.22 12.85
CA VAL A 147 -3.84 -14.56 11.91
C VAL A 147 -3.28 -14.85 10.50
N LEU A 148 -2.22 -14.15 10.07
CA LEU A 148 -1.59 -14.36 8.76
C LEU A 148 -0.94 -15.74 8.62
N LYS A 149 -0.66 -16.46 9.71
CA LYS A 149 -0.16 -17.84 9.64
C LYS A 149 -1.20 -18.80 9.02
N LYS A 150 -2.47 -18.39 8.99
CA LYS A 150 -3.56 -19.13 8.35
C LYS A 150 -3.73 -18.76 6.87
N TYR A 151 -2.93 -17.84 6.33
CA TYR A 151 -3.01 -17.43 4.92
C TYR A 151 -2.75 -18.61 3.99
N PRO A 152 -3.75 -19.03 3.17
CA PRO A 152 -3.66 -20.29 2.44
C PRO A 152 -3.01 -20.17 1.07
N SER A 153 -2.84 -18.94 0.55
CA SER A 153 -2.41 -18.71 -0.81
C SER A 153 -0.88 -18.49 -0.90
N LYS A 154 -0.34 -18.70 -2.09
CA LYS A 154 1.05 -18.31 -2.46
C LYS A 154 1.13 -16.93 -3.09
N LYS A 155 -0.02 -16.25 -3.29
CA LYS A 155 -0.03 -14.91 -3.86
C LYS A 155 0.75 -13.95 -2.96
N PRO A 156 1.72 -13.19 -3.52
CA PRO A 156 2.49 -12.24 -2.73
C PRO A 156 1.61 -11.11 -2.21
N PHE A 157 1.91 -10.64 -1.00
CA PHE A 157 1.13 -9.57 -0.39
C PHE A 157 1.99 -8.48 0.25
N PHE A 158 1.36 -7.32 0.41
CA PHE A 158 1.85 -6.19 1.17
C PHE A 158 1.33 -6.27 2.61
N LEU A 159 2.20 -6.12 3.58
CA LEU A 159 1.85 -6.05 4.99
C LEU A 159 1.76 -4.58 5.40
N SER A 160 0.60 -4.17 5.90
CA SER A 160 0.31 -2.82 6.37
C SER A 160 -0.38 -2.83 7.74
N GLY A 161 -0.69 -1.65 8.27
CA GLY A 161 -1.45 -1.45 9.50
C GLY A 161 -0.59 -1.28 10.75
N GLY A 162 -0.43 -0.02 11.18
CA GLY A 162 0.20 0.32 12.45
C GLY A 162 1.69 0.04 12.58
N ILE A 163 2.38 -0.31 11.48
CA ILE A 163 3.82 -0.60 11.49
C ILE A 163 4.61 0.68 11.77
N GLY A 164 5.41 0.67 12.83
CA GLY A 164 6.31 1.73 13.25
C GLY A 164 7.67 1.16 13.69
N ILE A 165 8.46 1.98 14.37
CA ILE A 165 9.79 1.57 14.89
C ILE A 165 9.65 0.45 15.93
N GLU A 166 8.62 0.52 16.76
CA GLU A 166 8.38 -0.46 17.84
C GLU A 166 8.03 -1.85 17.31
N GLU A 167 7.44 -1.92 16.11
CA GLU A 167 7.02 -3.17 15.48
C GLU A 167 8.14 -3.88 14.68
N ILE A 168 9.33 -3.28 14.56
CA ILE A 168 10.44 -3.85 13.78
C ILE A 168 10.78 -5.29 14.18
N ALA A 169 10.85 -5.57 15.49
CA ALA A 169 11.17 -6.91 15.98
C ALA A 169 10.12 -7.95 15.55
N SER A 170 8.83 -7.61 15.67
CA SER A 170 7.72 -8.46 15.28
C SER A 170 7.65 -8.66 13.77
N VAL A 171 7.88 -7.59 12.98
CA VAL A 171 7.99 -7.69 11.51
C VAL A 171 9.12 -8.63 11.11
N LYS A 172 10.30 -8.48 11.73
CA LYS A 172 11.43 -9.38 11.47
C LYS A 172 11.14 -10.85 11.80
N GLN A 173 10.39 -11.12 12.86
CA GLN A 173 9.94 -12.47 13.17
C GLN A 173 9.01 -13.02 12.09
N LEU A 174 8.05 -12.19 11.63
CA LEU A 174 7.12 -12.58 10.57
C LEU A 174 7.84 -12.83 9.24
N LEU A 175 8.84 -12.03 8.90
CA LEU A 175 9.66 -12.21 7.70
C LEU A 175 10.48 -13.51 7.68
N LYS A 176 10.72 -14.13 8.84
CA LYS A 176 11.38 -15.44 8.94
C LYS A 176 10.43 -16.62 8.66
N THR A 177 9.13 -16.36 8.52
CA THR A 177 8.15 -17.38 8.16
C THR A 177 8.13 -17.63 6.66
N ASN A 178 7.42 -18.69 6.22
CA ASN A 178 7.22 -18.99 4.79
C ASN A 178 6.08 -18.18 4.14
N LEU A 179 5.62 -17.12 4.80
CA LEU A 179 4.58 -16.26 4.24
C LEU A 179 5.13 -15.49 3.03
N PRO A 180 4.36 -15.35 1.94
CA PRO A 180 4.79 -14.66 0.74
C PRO A 180 4.69 -13.13 0.90
N ILE A 181 5.34 -12.60 1.95
CA ILE A 181 5.39 -11.16 2.21
C ILE A 181 6.29 -10.51 1.16
N HIS A 182 5.70 -9.72 0.30
CA HIS A 182 6.40 -9.02 -0.77
C HIS A 182 6.98 -7.68 -0.31
N THR A 183 6.17 -6.91 0.42
CA THR A 183 6.47 -5.52 0.76
C THR A 183 5.93 -5.19 2.16
N ILE A 184 6.70 -4.40 2.90
CA ILE A 184 6.21 -3.74 4.10
C ILE A 184 5.72 -2.35 3.71
N ASP A 185 4.46 -2.04 4.04
CA ASP A 185 3.80 -0.77 3.74
C ASP A 185 3.66 0.08 5.01
N ILE A 186 4.32 1.22 5.05
CA ILE A 186 4.32 2.15 6.18
C ILE A 186 3.67 3.47 5.83
N ASN A 187 3.01 4.11 6.82
CA ASN A 187 2.31 5.37 6.62
C ASN A 187 2.34 6.25 7.88
N SER A 188 1.26 6.26 8.68
CA SER A 188 0.97 7.25 9.72
C SER A 188 1.97 7.31 10.88
N LYS A 189 2.60 6.18 11.24
CA LYS A 189 3.61 6.13 12.31
C LYS A 189 4.90 6.89 11.97
N PHE A 190 5.06 7.30 10.72
CA PHE A 190 6.23 8.00 10.20
C PHE A 190 5.90 9.43 9.77
N GLU A 191 4.91 10.05 10.36
CA GLU A 191 4.47 11.40 10.00
C GLU A 191 4.69 12.40 11.13
N ILE A 192 5.02 13.64 10.74
CA ILE A 192 4.96 14.82 11.62
C ILE A 192 3.52 15.31 11.70
N GLU A 193 2.86 15.36 10.53
CA GLU A 193 1.44 15.61 10.34
C GLU A 193 0.94 14.79 9.13
N PRO A 194 -0.38 14.61 8.94
CA PRO A 194 -0.89 13.80 7.84
C PRO A 194 -0.35 14.20 6.47
N GLY A 195 0.42 13.30 5.86
CA GLY A 195 1.05 13.50 4.55
C GLY A 195 2.47 14.07 4.58
N LEU A 196 2.97 14.52 5.75
CA LEU A 196 4.34 15.02 5.94
C LEU A 196 5.18 13.98 6.69
N LYS A 197 6.04 13.28 5.98
CA LYS A 197 6.88 12.21 6.57
C LYS A 197 8.05 12.76 7.37
N ASN A 198 8.31 12.13 8.51
CA ASN A 198 9.48 12.37 9.34
C ASN A 198 10.67 11.58 8.79
N MET A 199 11.61 12.29 8.19
CA MET A 199 12.78 11.69 7.54
C MET A 199 13.68 10.92 8.50
N GLN A 200 13.82 11.38 9.76
CA GLN A 200 14.65 10.69 10.73
C GLN A 200 14.06 9.30 11.07
N LEU A 201 12.75 9.26 11.37
CA LEU A 201 12.06 7.99 11.65
C LEU A 201 12.14 7.01 10.46
N LEU A 202 12.01 7.51 9.22
CA LEU A 202 12.13 6.68 8.03
C LEU A 202 13.53 6.13 7.85
N LYS A 203 14.58 6.92 8.08
CA LYS A 203 15.99 6.48 8.04
C LYS A 203 16.25 5.40 9.08
N ASP A 204 15.81 5.64 10.32
CA ASP A 204 15.98 4.70 11.43
C ASP A 204 15.26 3.38 11.14
N PHE A 205 14.02 3.44 10.64
CA PHE A 205 13.28 2.25 10.23
C PHE A 205 14.01 1.47 9.14
N LYS A 206 14.45 2.17 8.06
CA LYS A 206 15.11 1.53 6.92
C LYS A 206 16.40 0.83 7.29
N ILE A 207 17.18 1.41 8.23
CA ILE A 207 18.40 0.80 8.75
C ILE A 207 18.07 -0.45 9.58
N ASN A 208 17.09 -0.32 10.47
CA ASN A 208 16.79 -1.37 11.44
C ASN A 208 15.94 -2.50 10.91
N ILE A 209 15.17 -2.32 9.83
CA ILE A 209 14.34 -3.39 9.25
C ILE A 209 15.12 -4.37 8.36
N LYS A 210 16.30 -4.00 7.91
CA LYS A 210 17.23 -4.89 7.19
C LYS A 210 17.81 -5.91 8.15
#